data_60998439aab871d5d53dfd7412fc0380
#
_entry.id   60998439aab871d5d53dfd7412fc0380
#
_cell.length_a   1.000
_cell.length_b   1.000
_cell.length_c   1.000
_cell.angle_alpha   90.00
_cell.angle_beta   90.00
_cell.angle_gamma   90.00
#
_symmetry.space_group_name_H-M   'P 1'
#
loop_
_entity.id
_entity.type
_entity.pdbx_description
1 polymer ?
#
loop_
_entity_poly.entity_id
_entity_poly.type
_entity_poly.pdbx_seq_one_letter_code
_entity_poly.pdbx_strand_id
1 'polypeptide(L)'
;RRQRQMCIRDRMNADEAKSVGLVNQVFADQATMLDGVMAIAAEIAEKAPLAVYGCKRMINYSKDHSTADTLDYIAIWNASMMQGQEMQEAMQSRAEKRPGDFVDLPKRRGSFGAH
;
A
#
# COMPACT_ATOMS: atom_id res chain seq x y z
N ARG A 1 18.77 8.62 14.90
CA ARG A 1 17.98 8.48 16.15
C ARG A 1 17.32 7.12 16.27
N ARG A 2 16.69 6.56 15.18
CA ARG A 2 16.05 5.22 15.20
C ARG A 2 17.04 4.06 15.42
N GLN A 3 18.26 4.13 14.85
CA GLN A 3 19.30 3.11 15.06
C GLN A 3 19.79 3.04 16.51
N ARG A 4 19.83 4.17 17.21
CA ARG A 4 20.21 4.21 18.63
C ARG A 4 19.25 3.45 19.53
N GLN A 5 17.95 3.53 19.26
CA GLN A 5 16.92 2.84 20.05
C GLN A 5 16.98 1.32 19.90
N MET A 6 17.28 0.80 18.71
CA MET A 6 17.47 -0.64 18.49
C MET A 6 18.68 -1.22 19.25
N CYS A 7 19.76 -0.43 19.41
CA CYS A 7 20.99 -0.93 20.01
C CYS A 7 20.96 -0.99 21.54
N ILE A 8 20.14 -0.16 22.22
CA ILE A 8 20.09 -0.08 23.70
C ILE A 8 18.94 -0.89 24.31
N ARG A 9 18.22 -1.74 23.54
CA ARG A 9 17.14 -2.58 24.05
C ARG A 9 16.02 -1.80 24.76
N ASP A 10 15.84 -0.54 24.38
CA ASP A 10 14.82 0.32 24.98
C ASP A 10 13.43 -0.12 24.54
N ARG A 11 12.49 -0.12 25.48
CA ARG A 11 11.08 -0.47 25.20
C ARG A 11 10.37 0.81 24.78
N MET A 12 9.89 0.82 23.55
CA MET A 12 9.02 1.88 23.03
C MET A 12 7.56 1.53 23.33
N ASN A 13 6.83 2.42 23.97
CA ASN A 13 5.39 2.24 24.17
C ASN A 13 4.60 2.53 22.88
N ALA A 14 3.32 2.15 22.85
CA ALA A 14 2.49 2.26 21.66
C ALA A 14 2.29 3.72 21.19
N ASP A 15 2.10 4.64 22.13
CA ASP A 15 1.89 6.06 21.82
C ASP A 15 3.17 6.71 21.28
N GLU A 16 4.31 6.36 21.84
CA GLU A 16 5.62 6.79 21.36
C GLU A 16 5.86 6.25 19.93
N ALA A 17 5.56 4.97 19.67
CA ALA A 17 5.66 4.37 18.35
C ALA A 17 4.79 5.10 17.32
N LYS A 18 3.58 5.52 17.70
CA LYS A 18 2.70 6.33 16.87
C LYS A 18 3.28 7.74 16.63
N SER A 19 3.79 8.38 17.67
CA SER A 19 4.33 9.74 17.58
C SER A 19 5.53 9.86 16.63
N VAL A 20 6.34 8.80 16.54
CA VAL A 20 7.51 8.74 15.63
C VAL A 20 7.18 8.12 14.26
N GLY A 21 5.92 7.77 14.02
CA GLY A 21 5.46 7.20 12.75
C GLY A 21 5.93 5.76 12.52
N LEU A 22 6.24 5.00 13.58
CA LEU A 22 6.57 3.57 13.48
C LEU A 22 5.32 2.73 13.24
N VAL A 23 4.20 3.12 13.85
CA VAL A 23 2.87 2.55 13.62
C VAL A 23 1.90 3.65 13.22
N ASN A 24 0.89 3.30 12.43
CA ASN A 24 -0.09 4.26 11.93
C ASN A 24 -1.18 4.56 12.98
N GLN A 25 -1.56 3.56 13.76
CA GLN A 25 -2.64 3.65 14.73
C GLN A 25 -2.38 2.77 15.95
N VAL A 26 -2.92 3.17 17.09
CA VAL A 26 -2.91 2.42 18.34
C VAL A 26 -4.35 2.17 18.76
N PHE A 27 -4.63 0.97 19.25
CA PHE A 27 -5.95 0.53 19.68
C PHE A 27 -5.91 0.12 21.15
N ALA A 28 -7.07 0.13 21.81
CA ALA A 28 -7.17 -0.19 23.23
C ALA A 28 -6.89 -1.67 23.53
N ASP A 29 -7.30 -2.55 22.63
CA ASP A 29 -7.16 -3.99 22.74
C ASP A 29 -7.03 -4.66 21.37
N GLN A 30 -6.79 -5.98 21.38
CA GLN A 30 -6.61 -6.77 20.18
C GLN A 30 -7.89 -6.86 19.32
N ALA A 31 -9.07 -6.92 19.93
CA ALA A 31 -10.32 -7.05 19.19
C ALA A 31 -10.60 -5.78 18.38
N THR A 32 -10.53 -4.61 19.03
CA THR A 32 -10.69 -3.31 18.37
C THR A 32 -9.60 -3.06 17.32
N MET A 33 -8.38 -3.56 17.54
CA MET A 33 -7.31 -3.50 16.56
C MET A 33 -7.64 -4.30 15.31
N LEU A 34 -8.12 -5.54 15.47
CA LEU A 34 -8.48 -6.40 14.33
C LEU A 34 -9.61 -5.79 13.52
N ASP A 35 -10.65 -5.30 14.17
CA ASP A 35 -11.78 -4.64 13.51
C ASP A 35 -11.33 -3.40 12.74
N GLY A 36 -10.52 -2.55 13.35
CA GLY A 36 -9.99 -1.35 12.71
C GLY A 36 -9.07 -1.66 11.52
N VAL A 37 -8.19 -2.65 11.65
CA VAL A 37 -7.29 -3.07 10.57
C VAL A 37 -8.07 -3.71 9.42
N MET A 38 -9.08 -4.53 9.71
CA MET A 38 -9.93 -5.14 8.68
C MET A 38 -10.76 -4.10 7.93
N ALA A 39 -11.24 -3.06 8.62
CA ALA A 39 -11.94 -1.94 7.96
C ALA A 39 -11.02 -1.20 6.97
N ILE A 40 -9.77 -0.89 7.38
CA ILE A 40 -8.77 -0.27 6.50
C ILE A 40 -8.43 -1.20 5.32
N ALA A 41 -8.27 -2.50 5.57
CA ALA A 41 -7.97 -3.46 4.52
C ALA A 41 -9.12 -3.57 3.49
N ALA A 42 -10.36 -3.56 3.94
CA ALA A 42 -11.54 -3.55 3.09
C ALA A 42 -11.59 -2.29 2.21
N GLU A 43 -11.33 -1.10 2.80
CA GLU A 43 -11.25 0.15 2.05
C GLU A 43 -10.17 0.12 0.95
N ILE A 44 -9.01 -0.48 1.23
CA ILE A 44 -7.95 -0.64 0.23
C ILE A 44 -8.38 -1.65 -0.86
N ALA A 45 -9.06 -2.72 -0.48
CA ALA A 45 -9.52 -3.76 -1.40
C ALA A 45 -10.59 -3.27 -2.39
N GLU A 46 -11.32 -2.20 -2.05
CA GLU A 46 -12.27 -1.55 -2.97
C GLU A 46 -11.61 -0.73 -4.09
N LYS A 47 -10.31 -0.49 -4.01
CA LYS A 47 -9.59 0.30 -5.02
C LYS A 47 -9.13 -0.59 -6.17
N ALA A 48 -8.88 0.02 -7.34
CA ALA A 48 -8.34 -0.68 -8.50
C ALA A 48 -7.03 -1.43 -8.16
N PRO A 49 -7.00 -2.77 -8.27
CA PRO A 49 -5.87 -3.58 -7.79
C PRO A 49 -4.53 -3.21 -8.43
N LEU A 50 -4.53 -2.91 -9.73
CA LEU A 50 -3.32 -2.52 -10.46
C LEU A 50 -2.78 -1.17 -9.97
N ALA A 51 -3.67 -0.21 -9.68
CA ALA A 51 -3.28 1.08 -9.12
C ALA A 51 -2.66 0.95 -7.72
N VAL A 52 -3.26 0.15 -6.83
CA VAL A 52 -2.72 -0.15 -5.49
C VAL A 52 -1.35 -0.80 -5.58
N TYR A 53 -1.21 -1.80 -6.47
CA TYR A 53 0.07 -2.47 -6.71
C TYR A 53 1.12 -1.49 -7.25
N GLY A 54 0.77 -0.65 -8.23
CA GLY A 54 1.64 0.36 -8.80
C GLY A 54 2.14 1.36 -7.76
N CYS A 55 1.24 1.93 -6.96
CA CYS A 55 1.61 2.84 -5.87
C CYS A 55 2.62 2.20 -4.91
N LYS A 56 2.40 0.95 -4.52
CA LYS A 56 3.34 0.24 -3.64
C LYS A 56 4.72 0.04 -4.29
N ARG A 57 4.74 -0.28 -5.58
CA ARG A 57 5.98 -0.41 -6.36
C ARG A 57 6.76 0.91 -6.41
N MET A 58 6.06 2.03 -6.71
CA MET A 58 6.67 3.36 -6.78
C MET A 58 7.25 3.79 -5.44
N ILE A 59 6.50 3.64 -4.36
CA ILE A 59 6.97 3.97 -3.00
C ILE A 59 8.21 3.15 -2.64
N ASN A 60 8.25 1.87 -2.98
CA ASN A 60 9.43 1.06 -2.70
C ASN A 60 10.62 1.46 -3.56
N TYR A 61 10.43 1.78 -4.84
CA TYR A 61 11.48 2.23 -5.75
C TYR A 61 12.09 3.56 -5.30
N SER A 62 11.28 4.51 -4.85
CA SER A 62 11.72 5.83 -4.40
C SER A 62 12.60 5.84 -3.14
N LYS A 63 12.73 4.70 -2.44
CA LYS A 63 13.52 4.62 -1.20
C LYS A 63 15.03 4.64 -1.44
N ASP A 64 15.46 4.18 -2.60
CA ASP A 64 16.87 3.97 -2.97
C ASP A 64 17.24 4.53 -4.35
N HIS A 65 16.31 5.28 -4.97
CA HIS A 65 16.52 5.94 -6.25
C HIS A 65 16.32 7.46 -6.12
N SER A 66 16.88 8.21 -7.06
CA SER A 66 16.68 9.66 -7.12
C SER A 66 15.22 10.02 -7.45
N THR A 67 14.84 11.25 -7.11
CA THR A 67 13.48 11.74 -7.48
C THR A 67 13.29 11.74 -9.01
N ALA A 68 14.33 12.08 -9.79
CA ALA A 68 14.28 12.07 -11.24
C ALA A 68 14.01 10.66 -11.77
N ASP A 69 14.80 9.66 -11.35
CA ASP A 69 14.62 8.26 -11.73
C ASP A 69 13.24 7.73 -11.34
N THR A 70 12.76 8.14 -10.17
CA THR A 70 11.43 7.74 -9.68
C THR A 70 10.32 8.30 -10.57
N LEU A 71 10.42 9.57 -10.98
CA LEU A 71 9.44 10.20 -11.86
C LEU A 71 9.44 9.56 -13.25
N ASP A 72 10.60 9.25 -13.79
CA ASP A 72 10.72 8.55 -15.07
C ASP A 72 10.12 7.15 -14.99
N TYR A 73 10.36 6.42 -13.90
CA TYR A 73 9.76 5.11 -13.68
C TYR A 73 8.23 5.19 -13.56
N ILE A 74 7.70 6.20 -12.86
CA ILE A 74 6.25 6.45 -12.77
C ILE A 74 5.66 6.72 -14.15
N ALA A 75 6.33 7.52 -14.99
CA ALA A 75 5.86 7.84 -16.33
C ALA A 75 5.78 6.58 -17.21
N ILE A 76 6.82 5.75 -17.20
CA ILE A 76 6.87 4.48 -17.94
C ILE A 76 5.79 3.51 -17.42
N TRP A 77 5.65 3.39 -16.10
CA TRP A 77 4.62 2.55 -15.48
C TRP A 77 3.22 2.98 -15.93
N ASN A 78 2.91 4.26 -15.80
CA ASN A 78 1.61 4.78 -16.18
C ASN A 78 1.31 4.56 -17.66
N ALA A 79 2.28 4.80 -18.53
CA ALA A 79 2.14 4.58 -19.97
C ALA A 79 1.86 3.11 -20.32
N SER A 80 2.44 2.16 -19.58
CA SER A 80 2.32 0.72 -19.86
C SER A 80 1.17 0.03 -19.14
N MET A 81 0.82 0.50 -17.92
CA MET A 81 -0.11 -0.20 -17.02
C MET A 81 -1.44 0.51 -16.81
N MET A 82 -1.56 1.78 -17.16
CA MET A 82 -2.86 2.47 -17.11
C MET A 82 -3.76 1.96 -18.23
N GLN A 83 -4.57 0.97 -17.88
CA GLN A 83 -5.56 0.44 -18.82
C GLN A 83 -6.81 1.33 -18.80
N GLY A 84 -7.25 1.72 -19.99
CA GLY A 84 -8.41 2.60 -20.15
C GLY A 84 -9.69 2.06 -19.48
N GLN A 85 -9.85 0.74 -19.43
CA GLN A 85 -10.99 0.07 -18.80
C GLN A 85 -11.02 0.26 -17.27
N GLU A 86 -9.90 0.07 -16.55
CA GLU A 86 -9.84 0.31 -15.10
C GLU A 86 -10.09 1.78 -14.74
N MET A 87 -9.58 2.68 -15.56
CA MET A 87 -9.79 4.12 -15.35
C MET A 87 -11.26 4.50 -15.59
N GLN A 88 -11.87 3.97 -16.64
CA GLN A 88 -13.30 4.19 -16.91
C GLN A 88 -14.17 3.66 -15.77
N GLU A 89 -13.91 2.43 -15.32
CA GLU A 89 -14.63 1.85 -14.20
C GLU A 89 -14.45 2.65 -12.91
N ALA A 90 -13.22 3.11 -12.62
CA ALA A 90 -12.96 3.95 -11.45
C ALA A 90 -13.71 5.29 -11.50
N MET A 91 -13.84 5.89 -12.68
CA MET A 91 -14.62 7.14 -12.85
C MET A 91 -16.13 6.86 -12.77
N GLN A 92 -16.59 5.81 -13.43
CA GLN A 92 -18.01 5.46 -13.48
C GLN A 92 -18.53 5.02 -12.10
N SER A 93 -17.86 4.12 -11.42
CA SER A 93 -18.23 3.66 -10.08
C SER A 93 -18.30 4.81 -9.08
N ARG A 94 -17.36 5.78 -9.18
CA ARG A 94 -17.37 6.97 -8.35
C ARG A 94 -18.56 7.90 -8.66
N ALA A 95 -18.89 8.09 -9.94
CA ALA A 95 -20.05 8.89 -10.37
C ALA A 95 -21.37 8.26 -9.91
N GLU A 96 -21.47 6.93 -9.99
CA GLU A 96 -22.64 6.13 -9.61
C GLU A 96 -22.69 5.83 -8.09
N LYS A 97 -21.64 6.21 -7.33
CA LYS A 97 -21.52 5.95 -5.88
C LYS A 97 -21.67 4.46 -5.52
N ARG A 98 -21.11 3.58 -6.34
CA ARG A 98 -21.08 2.13 -6.13
C ARG A 98 -19.63 1.62 -5.99
N PRO A 99 -19.43 0.42 -5.46
CA PRO A 99 -18.15 -0.27 -5.54
C PRO A 99 -17.70 -0.44 -7.00
N GLY A 100 -16.40 -0.31 -7.25
CA GLY A 100 -15.83 -0.58 -8.56
C GLY A 100 -15.75 -2.08 -8.83
N ASP A 101 -16.00 -2.49 -10.07
CA ASP A 101 -15.81 -3.87 -10.55
C ASP A 101 -14.49 -3.96 -11.31
N PHE A 102 -13.43 -4.35 -10.61
CA PHE A 102 -12.08 -4.39 -11.13
C PHE A 102 -11.62 -5.83 -11.34
N VAL A 103 -10.86 -6.04 -12.41
CA VAL A 103 -10.22 -7.33 -12.68
C VAL A 103 -9.09 -7.56 -11.66
N ASP A 104 -9.06 -8.74 -11.05
CA ASP A 104 -8.01 -9.13 -10.14
C ASP A 104 -6.64 -9.18 -10.82
N LEU A 105 -5.59 -8.89 -10.05
CA LEU A 105 -4.22 -9.10 -10.51
C LEU A 105 -3.99 -10.58 -10.84
N PRO A 106 -3.20 -10.88 -11.88
CA PRO A 106 -2.88 -12.25 -12.22
C PRO A 106 -2.20 -12.94 -11.03
N LYS A 107 -2.60 -14.18 -10.76
CA LYS A 107 -1.99 -14.98 -9.68
C LYS A 107 -0.48 -15.01 -9.85
N ARG A 108 0.23 -14.69 -8.79
CA ARG A 108 1.68 -14.75 -8.76
C ARG A 108 2.10 -16.20 -9.08
N ARG A 109 2.81 -16.42 -10.18
CA ARG A 109 3.47 -17.70 -10.42
C ARG A 109 4.40 -17.93 -9.25
N GLY A 110 4.30 -19.11 -8.62
CA GLY A 110 5.18 -19.50 -7.53
C GLY A 110 6.63 -19.24 -7.94
N SER A 111 7.43 -18.70 -7.03
CA SER A 111 8.86 -18.53 -7.27
C SER A 111 9.43 -19.87 -7.71
N PHE A 112 10.10 -19.92 -8.87
CA PHE A 112 10.94 -21.05 -9.23
C PHE A 112 11.91 -21.30 -8.07
N GLY A 113 11.78 -22.46 -7.39
CA GLY A 113 12.75 -22.90 -6.39
C GLY A 113 12.23 -23.05 -4.96
N ALA A 114 11.09 -23.68 -4.75
CA ALA A 114 10.84 -24.41 -3.51
C ALA A 114 11.04 -25.90 -3.82
N HIS A 115 12.29 -26.35 -3.73
CA HIS A 115 12.66 -27.75 -3.54
C HIS A 115 12.97 -27.97 -2.08
#